data_713c763be7018831f4dbb1e36d719f88
#
_entry.id   713c763be7018831f4dbb1e36d719f88
#
_cell.length_a   1.000
_cell.length_b   1.000
_cell.length_c   1.000
_cell.angle_alpha   90.00
_cell.angle_beta   90.00
_cell.angle_gamma   90.00
#
_symmetry.space_group_name_H-M   'P 1'
#
loop_
_entity.id
_entity.type
_entity.pdbx_description
1 polymer ?
#
loop_
_entity_poly.entity_id
_entity_poly.type
_entity_poly.pdbx_seq_one_letter_code
_entity_poly.pdbx_strand_id
1 'polypeptide(L)'
;LGDVYKRQHMQSGLGEVVATASGAKLCYGGNTLSVTEGGAQTNCRTAVGGDLVVSGSTAPSVDGAGSLGFSDYRWSVVYAQTGTITTSDREKKTDISYALERYDALFEKLRPASYRLKSGTSGRTHTGLVAQDVEQALRECGLTGKDFAAFVKTQREDGGADYGLRYEELTALCIRQVQMLRERVRKLEETA
;
A
#
# COMPACT_ATOMS: atom_id res chain seq x y z
N LEU A 1 -52.61 -6.42 20.67
CA LEU A 1 -52.47 -5.23 19.82
C LEU A 1 -51.12 -5.34 19.16
N GLY A 2 -51.09 -5.92 17.92
CA GLY A 2 -49.89 -6.13 17.16
C GLY A 2 -49.37 -4.77 16.64
N ASP A 3 -48.08 -4.58 16.83
CA ASP A 3 -47.34 -3.47 16.21
C ASP A 3 -47.44 -3.58 14.69
N VAL A 4 -48.24 -2.71 14.11
CA VAL A 4 -48.27 -2.49 12.67
C VAL A 4 -47.02 -1.72 12.30
N TYR A 5 -45.92 -2.41 12.05
CA TYR A 5 -44.75 -1.81 11.44
C TYR A 5 -45.14 -1.32 10.04
N LYS A 6 -45.20 -0.03 9.86
CA LYS A 6 -45.38 0.60 8.55
C LYS A 6 -44.14 0.33 7.71
N ARG A 7 -44.24 -0.63 6.80
CA ARG A 7 -43.33 -0.69 5.66
C ARG A 7 -43.55 0.54 4.81
N GLN A 8 -42.64 1.46 4.80
CA GLN A 8 -42.66 2.53 3.82
C GLN A 8 -41.93 2.03 2.57
N HIS A 9 -42.69 1.66 1.56
CA HIS A 9 -42.23 1.43 0.21
C HIS A 9 -42.18 2.76 -0.54
N MET A 10 -40.98 3.21 -0.89
CA MET A 10 -40.76 4.21 -1.92
C MET A 10 -40.29 3.49 -3.18
N GLN A 11 -41.21 3.18 -4.09
CA GLN A 11 -40.91 2.69 -5.43
C GLN A 11 -40.64 3.88 -6.34
N SER A 12 -39.38 4.10 -6.70
CA SER A 12 -39.02 4.86 -7.91
C SER A 12 -38.62 3.84 -8.96
N GLY A 13 -38.79 4.14 -10.24
CA GLY A 13 -38.39 3.21 -11.34
C GLY A 13 -36.90 2.85 -11.35
N LEU A 14 -36.15 3.22 -10.33
CA LEU A 14 -34.71 3.07 -10.20
C LEU A 14 -34.26 2.22 -9.00
N GLY A 15 -35.16 1.80 -8.10
CA GLY A 15 -34.79 0.97 -6.96
C GLY A 15 -35.81 0.99 -5.82
N GLU A 16 -35.55 0.18 -4.80
CA GLU A 16 -36.41 0.02 -3.63
C GLU A 16 -35.70 0.47 -2.36
N VAL A 17 -36.40 1.25 -1.53
CA VAL A 17 -35.97 1.54 -0.16
C VAL A 17 -36.92 0.83 0.79
N VAL A 18 -36.41 -0.09 1.59
CA VAL A 18 -37.18 -0.81 2.61
C VAL A 18 -36.65 -0.42 3.98
N ALA A 19 -37.48 0.18 4.81
CA ALA A 19 -37.19 0.40 6.22
C ALA A 19 -38.02 -0.58 7.07
N THR A 20 -37.37 -1.26 8.01
CA THR A 20 -38.00 -2.21 8.95
C THR A 20 -37.52 -1.92 10.36
N ALA A 21 -38.13 -2.54 11.37
CA ALA A 21 -37.67 -2.42 12.75
C ALA A 21 -36.23 -2.94 12.95
N SER A 22 -35.76 -3.86 12.10
CA SER A 22 -34.43 -4.42 12.13
C SER A 22 -33.41 -3.66 11.26
N GLY A 23 -33.79 -2.58 10.58
CA GLY A 23 -32.89 -1.76 9.79
C GLY A 23 -33.47 -1.22 8.49
N ALA A 24 -32.64 -0.57 7.70
CA ALA A 24 -32.97 -0.05 6.37
C ALA A 24 -32.16 -0.75 5.28
N LYS A 25 -32.78 -0.94 4.12
CA LYS A 25 -32.15 -1.55 2.94
C LYS A 25 -32.45 -0.73 1.70
N LEU A 26 -31.45 -0.36 0.93
CA LEU A 26 -31.56 0.20 -0.41
C LEU A 26 -31.14 -0.85 -1.43
N CYS A 27 -31.96 -1.05 -2.46
CA CYS A 27 -31.69 -2.03 -3.51
C CYS A 27 -31.79 -1.37 -4.87
N TYR A 28 -30.80 -1.63 -5.74
CA TYR A 28 -30.82 -1.23 -7.14
C TYR A 28 -30.02 -2.23 -7.98
N GLY A 29 -30.64 -2.80 -9.02
CA GLY A 29 -29.98 -3.68 -9.98
C GLY A 29 -29.21 -4.87 -9.34
N GLY A 30 -29.76 -5.47 -8.27
CA GLY A 30 -29.11 -6.56 -7.52
C GLY A 30 -28.08 -6.09 -6.47
N ASN A 31 -27.73 -4.82 -6.45
CA ASN A 31 -26.86 -4.23 -5.44
C ASN A 31 -27.66 -3.80 -4.20
N THR A 32 -27.07 -3.93 -3.02
CA THR A 32 -27.71 -3.58 -1.77
C THR A 32 -26.79 -2.81 -0.85
N LEU A 33 -27.35 -1.80 -0.18
CA LEU A 33 -26.82 -1.23 1.06
C LEU A 33 -27.80 -1.56 2.17
N SER A 34 -27.36 -2.29 3.19
CA SER A 34 -28.18 -2.70 4.32
C SER A 34 -27.58 -2.13 5.60
N VAL A 35 -28.42 -1.49 6.42
CA VAL A 35 -28.04 -0.96 7.75
C VAL A 35 -28.90 -1.68 8.79
N THR A 36 -28.29 -2.41 9.69
CA THR A 36 -28.96 -3.22 10.74
C THR A 36 -28.24 -2.99 12.06
N GLU A 37 -28.74 -3.59 13.16
CA GLU A 37 -28.03 -3.60 14.44
C GLU A 37 -26.62 -4.22 14.34
N GLY A 38 -26.40 -5.14 13.38
CA GLY A 38 -25.09 -5.73 13.07
C GLY A 38 -24.18 -4.85 12.20
N GLY A 39 -24.60 -3.65 11.81
CA GLY A 39 -23.83 -2.71 11.00
C GLY A 39 -24.40 -2.48 9.59
N ALA A 40 -23.66 -1.75 8.78
CA ALA A 40 -23.98 -1.49 7.38
C ALA A 40 -23.21 -2.46 6.47
N GLN A 41 -23.93 -3.10 5.53
CA GLN A 41 -23.34 -4.02 4.55
C GLN A 41 -23.69 -3.58 3.12
N THR A 42 -22.75 -3.74 2.22
CA THR A 42 -22.95 -3.51 0.78
C THR A 42 -22.25 -4.60 -0.01
N ASN A 43 -22.89 -5.10 -1.06
CA ASN A 43 -22.32 -6.06 -1.99
C ASN A 43 -21.78 -5.40 -3.28
N CYS A 44 -21.65 -4.10 -3.28
CA CYS A 44 -21.16 -3.34 -4.43
C CYS A 44 -20.12 -2.30 -3.99
N ARG A 45 -19.48 -1.68 -4.98
CA ARG A 45 -18.60 -0.53 -4.75
C ARG A 45 -19.41 0.61 -4.13
N THR A 46 -18.98 1.09 -2.96
CA THR A 46 -19.55 2.26 -2.30
C THR A 46 -18.64 3.47 -2.54
N ALA A 47 -19.20 4.57 -3.06
CA ALA A 47 -18.51 5.84 -3.20
C ALA A 47 -19.04 6.83 -2.17
N VAL A 48 -18.15 7.50 -1.45
CA VAL A 48 -18.44 8.57 -0.51
C VAL A 48 -17.97 9.88 -1.16
N GLY A 49 -18.87 10.80 -1.43
CA GLY A 49 -18.58 12.08 -2.10
C GLY A 49 -18.02 13.17 -1.18
N GLY A 50 -17.81 12.87 0.09
CA GLY A 50 -17.23 13.75 1.11
C GLY A 50 -16.29 12.96 2.02
N ASP A 51 -16.10 13.44 3.24
CA ASP A 51 -15.26 12.76 4.23
C ASP A 51 -15.92 11.49 4.75
N LEU A 52 -15.13 10.44 4.94
CA LEU A 52 -15.51 9.23 5.68
C LEU A 52 -14.83 9.25 7.04
N VAL A 53 -15.61 9.45 8.10
CA VAL A 53 -15.15 9.41 9.49
C VAL A 53 -15.55 8.08 10.11
N VAL A 54 -14.58 7.34 10.64
CA VAL A 54 -14.79 6.03 11.27
C VAL A 54 -14.32 6.09 12.72
N SER A 55 -15.21 5.79 13.66
CA SER A 55 -14.90 5.78 15.11
C SER A 55 -14.16 4.52 15.57
N GLY A 56 -14.12 3.49 14.74
CA GLY A 56 -13.47 2.21 15.00
C GLY A 56 -12.39 1.90 13.98
N SER A 57 -12.09 0.62 13.83
CA SER A 57 -11.10 0.13 12.86
C SER A 57 -11.72 -0.08 11.48
N THR A 58 -10.92 0.11 10.44
CA THR A 58 -11.19 -0.33 9.07
C THR A 58 -10.24 -1.45 8.68
N ALA A 59 -10.79 -2.56 8.19
CA ALA A 59 -10.02 -3.72 7.78
C ALA A 59 -10.62 -4.37 6.53
N PRO A 60 -9.82 -5.07 5.71
CA PRO A 60 -10.37 -5.95 4.68
C PRO A 60 -11.10 -7.12 5.32
N SER A 61 -12.09 -7.68 4.63
CA SER A 61 -12.88 -8.83 5.11
C SER A 61 -12.09 -10.15 5.14
N VAL A 62 -10.96 -10.20 4.45
CA VAL A 62 -10.09 -11.38 4.36
C VAL A 62 -8.65 -10.91 4.62
N ASP A 63 -7.91 -11.65 5.45
CA ASP A 63 -6.50 -11.35 5.77
C ASP A 63 -5.64 -11.36 4.51
N GLY A 64 -4.79 -10.35 4.38
CA GLY A 64 -3.93 -10.17 3.22
C GLY A 64 -4.62 -9.74 1.93
N ALA A 65 -5.94 -9.50 1.96
CA ALA A 65 -6.70 -9.04 0.80
C ALA A 65 -6.93 -7.53 0.83
N GLY A 66 -7.17 -6.97 -0.36
CA GLY A 66 -7.47 -5.54 -0.52
C GLY A 66 -6.25 -4.64 -0.39
N SER A 67 -6.44 -3.39 -0.76
CA SER A 67 -5.43 -2.33 -0.66
C SER A 67 -6.06 -1.04 -0.19
N LEU A 68 -5.31 -0.20 0.48
CA LEU A 68 -5.69 1.17 0.78
C LEU A 68 -5.24 2.07 -0.38
N GLY A 69 -6.16 2.38 -1.28
CA GLY A 69 -5.88 3.06 -2.54
C GLY A 69 -5.55 2.10 -3.70
N PHE A 70 -5.35 2.65 -4.88
CA PHE A 70 -4.99 1.95 -6.12
C PHE A 70 -3.86 2.70 -6.83
N SER A 71 -3.24 2.09 -7.85
CA SER A 71 -2.16 2.71 -8.64
C SER A 71 -2.51 4.11 -9.15
N ASP A 72 -3.77 4.31 -9.57
CA ASP A 72 -4.26 5.56 -10.15
C ASP A 72 -5.03 6.44 -9.16
N TYR A 73 -5.38 5.91 -7.98
CA TYR A 73 -6.11 6.59 -6.91
C TYR A 73 -5.34 6.52 -5.58
N ARG A 74 -4.21 7.20 -5.54
CA ARG A 74 -3.30 7.24 -4.40
C ARG A 74 -3.70 8.35 -3.42
N TRP A 75 -3.52 8.08 -2.13
CA TRP A 75 -3.64 9.12 -1.11
C TRP A 75 -2.51 10.15 -1.28
N SER A 76 -2.84 11.43 -1.25
CA SER A 76 -1.83 12.51 -1.28
C SER A 76 -1.03 12.56 0.01
N VAL A 77 -1.68 12.32 1.14
CA VAL A 77 -1.08 12.30 2.49
C VAL A 77 -1.81 11.27 3.34
N VAL A 78 -1.06 10.56 4.17
CA VAL A 78 -1.60 9.71 5.25
C VAL A 78 -1.07 10.24 6.58
N TYR A 79 -1.97 10.62 7.47
CA TYR A 79 -1.64 11.02 8.84
C TYR A 79 -1.87 9.85 9.77
N ALA A 80 -0.84 9.38 10.43
CA ALA A 80 -0.90 8.32 11.43
C ALA A 80 -0.04 8.73 12.64
N GLN A 81 -0.48 8.41 13.83
CA GLN A 81 0.30 8.66 15.06
C GLN A 81 1.59 7.84 15.06
N THR A 82 1.55 6.64 14.52
CA THR A 82 2.73 5.79 14.30
C THR A 82 2.76 5.36 12.83
N GLY A 83 3.93 5.46 12.20
CA GLY A 83 4.14 5.01 10.81
C GLY A 83 4.49 3.52 10.70
N THR A 84 4.26 2.74 11.76
CA THR A 84 4.70 1.35 11.81
C THR A 84 3.73 0.43 11.08
N ILE A 85 4.23 -0.30 10.09
CA ILE A 85 3.56 -1.45 9.49
C ILE A 85 4.19 -2.70 10.09
N THR A 86 3.42 -3.42 10.91
CA THR A 86 3.91 -4.62 11.59
C THR A 86 3.89 -5.81 10.62
N THR A 87 5.07 -6.26 10.23
CA THR A 87 5.27 -7.39 9.33
C THR A 87 6.48 -8.21 9.79
N SER A 88 6.89 -9.25 9.03
CA SER A 88 8.18 -9.93 9.20
C SER A 88 8.15 -11.22 10.02
N ASP A 89 6.96 -11.82 10.18
CA ASP A 89 6.83 -13.17 10.74
C ASP A 89 7.57 -14.19 9.85
N ARG A 90 8.37 -15.05 10.49
CA ARG A 90 9.14 -16.12 9.82
C ARG A 90 8.23 -17.14 9.13
N GLU A 91 7.10 -17.49 9.76
CA GLU A 91 6.17 -18.50 9.24
C GLU A 91 5.43 -18.05 7.98
N LYS A 92 5.45 -16.74 7.71
CA LYS A 92 4.87 -16.14 6.50
C LYS A 92 5.90 -15.94 5.38
N LYS A 93 7.12 -16.49 5.51
CA LYS A 93 8.20 -16.35 4.54
C LYS A 93 8.69 -17.71 4.07
N THR A 94 9.02 -17.80 2.80
CA THR A 94 9.68 -18.96 2.19
C THR A 94 11.07 -18.57 1.67
N ASP A 95 11.89 -19.54 1.34
CA ASP A 95 13.20 -19.37 0.69
C ASP A 95 14.11 -18.35 1.40
N ILE A 96 14.08 -18.35 2.74
CA ILE A 96 14.89 -17.45 3.55
C ILE A 96 16.37 -17.74 3.32
N SER A 97 17.07 -16.77 2.74
CA SER A 97 18.51 -16.81 2.53
C SER A 97 19.20 -15.64 3.20
N TYR A 98 20.33 -15.90 3.83
CA TYR A 98 21.20 -14.88 4.41
C TYR A 98 22.36 -14.50 3.46
N ALA A 99 22.46 -15.17 2.30
CA ALA A 99 23.43 -14.88 1.26
C ALA A 99 22.92 -13.73 0.39
N LEU A 100 23.37 -12.52 0.69
CA LEU A 100 22.91 -11.28 0.04
C LEU A 100 23.97 -10.65 -0.87
N GLU A 101 25.06 -11.39 -1.18
CA GLU A 101 26.21 -10.91 -1.96
C GLU A 101 25.80 -10.37 -3.35
N ARG A 102 24.78 -10.98 -3.94
CA ARG A 102 24.23 -10.53 -5.24
C ARG A 102 23.71 -9.10 -5.26
N TYR A 103 23.38 -8.54 -4.08
CA TYR A 103 22.88 -7.17 -3.94
C TYR A 103 23.97 -6.15 -3.61
N ASP A 104 25.20 -6.56 -3.32
CA ASP A 104 26.28 -5.64 -3.00
C ASP A 104 26.62 -4.74 -4.19
N ALA A 105 26.76 -5.32 -5.39
CA ALA A 105 26.97 -4.57 -6.63
C ALA A 105 25.79 -3.67 -7.00
N LEU A 106 24.56 -4.08 -6.69
CA LEU A 106 23.37 -3.24 -6.85
C LEU A 106 23.47 -2.02 -5.92
N PHE A 107 23.78 -2.25 -4.62
CA PHE A 107 23.86 -1.19 -3.64
C PHE A 107 24.88 -0.11 -4.02
N GLU A 108 26.04 -0.50 -4.56
CA GLU A 108 27.07 0.45 -5.06
C GLU A 108 26.60 1.30 -6.23
N LYS A 109 25.61 0.81 -7.01
CA LYS A 109 25.05 1.54 -8.15
C LYS A 109 23.85 2.42 -7.79
N LEU A 110 23.29 2.30 -6.57
CA LEU A 110 22.22 3.17 -6.13
C LEU A 110 22.72 4.61 -5.99
N ARG A 111 21.97 5.53 -6.57
CA ARG A 111 22.35 6.96 -6.61
C ARG A 111 21.32 7.80 -5.84
N PRO A 112 21.60 8.17 -4.58
CA PRO A 112 20.79 9.14 -3.87
C PRO A 112 20.74 10.47 -4.61
N ALA A 113 19.56 11.07 -4.69
CA ALA A 113 19.31 12.32 -5.38
C ALA A 113 18.45 13.25 -4.52
N SER A 114 18.53 14.54 -4.79
CA SER A 114 17.58 15.53 -4.32
C SER A 114 16.66 15.96 -5.46
N TYR A 115 15.39 16.17 -5.16
CA TYR A 115 14.38 16.50 -6.17
C TYR A 115 13.23 17.33 -5.59
N ARG A 116 12.40 17.89 -6.48
CA ARG A 116 11.11 18.49 -6.12
C ARG A 116 9.99 17.75 -6.85
N LEU A 117 8.86 17.60 -6.20
CA LEU A 117 7.67 16.99 -6.83
C LEU A 117 7.04 17.99 -7.80
N LYS A 118 6.76 17.56 -9.04
CA LYS A 118 6.12 18.40 -10.07
C LYS A 118 4.72 18.87 -9.64
N SER A 119 3.96 18.00 -8.95
CA SER A 119 2.61 18.27 -8.45
C SER A 119 2.59 18.76 -7.00
N GLY A 120 3.75 18.93 -6.36
CA GLY A 120 3.84 19.35 -4.96
C GLY A 120 3.61 20.86 -4.80
N THR A 121 2.72 21.26 -3.91
CA THR A 121 2.45 22.66 -3.58
C THR A 121 3.39 23.23 -2.54
N SER A 122 4.13 22.39 -1.80
CA SER A 122 4.98 22.80 -0.66
C SER A 122 6.31 23.45 -1.07
N GLY A 123 6.75 23.30 -2.33
CA GLY A 123 8.04 23.77 -2.82
C GLY A 123 9.26 23.10 -2.14
N ARG A 124 9.05 22.10 -1.29
CA ARG A 124 10.10 21.42 -0.52
C ARG A 124 11.03 20.62 -1.43
N THR A 125 12.31 20.58 -1.04
CA THR A 125 13.28 19.65 -1.62
C THR A 125 13.21 18.33 -0.85
N HIS A 126 13.13 17.24 -1.59
CA HIS A 126 13.12 15.86 -1.10
C HIS A 126 14.48 15.22 -1.41
N THR A 127 14.82 14.19 -0.66
CA THR A 127 15.95 13.30 -0.94
C THR A 127 15.44 11.87 -1.08
N GLY A 128 16.04 11.09 -1.96
CA GLY A 128 15.65 9.72 -2.19
C GLY A 128 16.32 9.13 -3.43
N LEU A 129 15.75 8.07 -3.96
CA LEU A 129 16.19 7.41 -5.18
C LEU A 129 15.18 7.66 -6.30
N VAL A 130 15.63 7.65 -7.54
CA VAL A 130 14.79 7.67 -8.75
C VAL A 130 14.54 6.23 -9.17
N ALA A 131 13.29 5.81 -9.28
CA ALA A 131 12.94 4.41 -9.55
C ALA A 131 13.46 3.91 -10.90
N GLN A 132 13.53 4.77 -11.92
CA GLN A 132 14.10 4.43 -13.23
C GLN A 132 15.62 4.21 -13.17
N ASP A 133 16.34 4.95 -12.31
CA ASP A 133 17.78 4.73 -12.09
C ASP A 133 18.00 3.40 -11.38
N VAL A 134 17.13 3.04 -10.44
CA VAL A 134 17.14 1.72 -9.78
C VAL A 134 16.85 0.62 -10.79
N GLU A 135 15.89 0.78 -11.71
CA GLU A 135 15.65 -0.18 -12.78
C GLU A 135 16.89 -0.39 -13.67
N GLN A 136 17.59 0.68 -13.99
CA GLN A 136 18.84 0.59 -14.75
C GLN A 136 19.92 -0.15 -13.97
N ALA A 137 20.13 0.18 -12.69
CA ALA A 137 21.10 -0.49 -11.83
C ALA A 137 20.80 -2.00 -11.70
N LEU A 138 19.52 -2.38 -11.58
CA LEU A 138 19.11 -3.80 -11.59
C LEU A 138 19.55 -4.50 -12.88
N ARG A 139 19.24 -3.92 -14.05
CA ARG A 139 19.65 -4.49 -15.35
C ARG A 139 21.16 -4.66 -15.47
N GLU A 140 21.93 -3.65 -15.04
CA GLU A 140 23.40 -3.70 -15.06
C GLU A 140 23.99 -4.77 -14.13
N CYS A 141 23.26 -5.15 -13.08
CA CYS A 141 23.62 -6.25 -12.17
C CYS A 141 23.04 -7.60 -12.57
N GLY A 142 22.35 -7.70 -13.73
CA GLY A 142 21.68 -8.92 -14.17
C GLY A 142 20.50 -9.31 -13.28
N LEU A 143 19.89 -8.32 -12.58
CA LEU A 143 18.74 -8.50 -11.73
C LEU A 143 17.47 -7.94 -12.40
N THR A 144 16.33 -8.41 -11.95
CA THR A 144 15.02 -7.96 -12.41
C THR A 144 14.17 -7.44 -11.23
N GLY A 145 13.02 -6.84 -11.52
CA GLY A 145 12.08 -6.44 -10.47
C GLY A 145 11.53 -7.61 -9.64
N LYS A 146 11.61 -8.86 -10.14
CA LYS A 146 11.25 -10.06 -9.37
C LYS A 146 12.31 -10.40 -8.31
N ASP A 147 13.56 -10.01 -8.55
CA ASP A 147 14.67 -10.26 -7.63
C ASP A 147 14.77 -9.21 -6.54
N PHE A 148 14.09 -8.08 -6.68
CA PHE A 148 14.23 -6.93 -5.78
C PHE A 148 12.89 -6.23 -5.53
N ALA A 149 12.22 -6.61 -4.46
CA ALA A 149 10.88 -6.15 -4.11
C ALA A 149 10.79 -4.64 -3.80
N ALA A 150 11.93 -3.98 -3.52
CA ALA A 150 11.98 -2.52 -3.40
C ALA A 150 11.57 -1.80 -4.69
N PHE A 151 11.82 -2.40 -5.85
CA PHE A 151 11.45 -1.82 -7.15
C PHE A 151 10.04 -2.26 -7.54
N VAL A 152 9.19 -1.28 -7.84
CA VAL A 152 7.80 -1.50 -8.27
C VAL A 152 7.59 -0.83 -9.63
N LYS A 153 7.05 -1.60 -10.58
CA LYS A 153 6.62 -1.12 -11.89
C LYS A 153 5.26 -1.71 -12.21
N THR A 154 4.27 -0.85 -12.35
CA THR A 154 2.91 -1.22 -12.70
C THR A 154 2.59 -0.71 -14.09
N GLN A 155 2.16 -1.61 -14.99
CA GLN A 155 1.72 -1.22 -16.32
C GLN A 155 0.37 -0.52 -16.23
N ARG A 156 0.21 0.56 -16.98
CA ARG A 156 -1.05 1.28 -17.13
C ARG A 156 -1.78 0.83 -18.40
N GLU A 157 -3.09 1.04 -18.42
CA GLU A 157 -3.93 0.72 -19.60
C GLU A 157 -3.55 1.54 -20.85
N ASP A 158 -2.98 2.73 -20.69
CA ASP A 158 -2.51 3.59 -21.78
C ASP A 158 -1.17 3.15 -22.39
N GLY A 159 -0.63 2.00 -21.97
CA GLY A 159 0.68 1.48 -22.39
C GLY A 159 1.87 2.10 -21.64
N GLY A 160 1.66 3.08 -20.78
CA GLY A 160 2.67 3.63 -19.89
C GLY A 160 2.93 2.74 -18.67
N ALA A 161 3.80 3.19 -17.79
CA ALA A 161 4.07 2.52 -16.53
C ALA A 161 4.22 3.51 -15.38
N ASP A 162 3.70 3.14 -14.21
CA ASP A 162 3.96 3.80 -12.95
C ASP A 162 5.14 3.13 -12.25
N TYR A 163 6.02 3.96 -11.73
CA TYR A 163 7.23 3.54 -11.05
C TYR A 163 7.17 3.92 -9.58
N GLY A 164 7.64 3.04 -8.71
CA GLY A 164 7.70 3.27 -7.28
C GLY A 164 8.85 2.53 -6.61
N LEU A 165 9.14 2.92 -5.38
CA LEU A 165 10.10 2.25 -4.53
C LEU A 165 9.49 1.99 -3.15
N ARG A 166 9.75 0.80 -2.60
CA ARG A 166 9.47 0.45 -1.20
C ARG A 166 10.77 0.62 -0.42
N TYR A 167 10.88 1.74 0.27
CA TYR A 167 12.13 2.12 0.95
C TYR A 167 12.47 1.20 2.13
N GLU A 168 11.48 0.62 2.77
CA GLU A 168 11.67 -0.34 3.87
C GLU A 168 12.49 -1.56 3.46
N GLU A 169 12.37 -2.00 2.21
CA GLU A 169 13.16 -3.13 1.66
C GLU A 169 14.66 -2.81 1.57
N LEU A 170 15.01 -1.53 1.41
CA LEU A 170 16.40 -1.09 1.38
C LEU A 170 17.07 -1.14 2.76
N THR A 171 16.30 -1.13 3.84
CA THR A 171 16.83 -1.08 5.20
C THR A 171 17.72 -2.29 5.51
N ALA A 172 17.32 -3.49 5.09
CA ALA A 172 18.09 -4.70 5.30
C ALA A 172 19.45 -4.66 4.56
N LEU A 173 19.47 -4.08 3.35
CA LEU A 173 20.72 -3.90 2.60
C LEU A 173 21.60 -2.84 3.24
N CYS A 174 21.04 -1.74 3.74
CA CYS A 174 21.82 -0.75 4.50
C CYS A 174 22.46 -1.36 5.74
N ILE A 175 21.73 -2.20 6.49
CA ILE A 175 22.27 -2.91 7.66
C ILE A 175 23.46 -3.77 7.23
N ARG A 176 23.33 -4.56 6.16
CA ARG A 176 24.42 -5.38 5.61
C ARG A 176 25.64 -4.53 5.26
N GLN A 177 25.48 -3.43 4.54
CA GLN A 177 26.60 -2.56 4.15
C GLN A 177 27.31 -1.97 5.38
N VAL A 178 26.56 -1.55 6.40
CA VAL A 178 27.15 -1.07 7.67
C VAL A 178 27.94 -2.21 8.35
N GLN A 179 27.42 -3.44 8.37
CA GLN A 179 28.11 -4.58 8.94
C GLN A 179 29.43 -4.87 8.19
N MET A 180 29.41 -4.86 6.87
CA MET A 180 30.60 -5.05 6.03
C MET A 180 31.63 -3.95 6.25
N LEU A 181 31.23 -2.69 6.32
CA LEU A 181 32.12 -1.57 6.62
C LEU A 181 32.77 -1.71 8.01
N ARG A 182 32.01 -2.06 9.03
CA ARG A 182 32.54 -2.31 10.39
C ARG A 182 33.57 -3.43 10.40
N GLU A 183 33.31 -4.51 9.70
CA GLU A 183 34.25 -5.63 9.61
C GLU A 183 35.52 -5.20 8.88
N ARG A 184 35.43 -4.40 7.82
CA ARG A 184 36.56 -3.86 7.09
C ARG A 184 37.42 -2.92 7.96
N VAL A 185 36.79 -2.04 8.73
CA VAL A 185 37.49 -1.14 9.68
C VAL A 185 38.24 -1.97 10.73
N ARG A 186 37.56 -2.94 11.35
CA ARG A 186 38.19 -3.83 12.35
C ARG A 186 39.45 -4.51 11.81
N LYS A 187 39.40 -5.05 10.59
CA LYS A 187 40.57 -5.68 9.95
C LYS A 187 41.71 -4.69 9.71
N LEU A 188 41.42 -3.45 9.37
CA LEU A 188 42.46 -2.43 9.19
C LEU A 188 43.08 -2.01 10.51
N GLU A 189 42.32 -1.93 11.60
CA GLU A 189 42.81 -1.63 12.94
C GLU A 189 43.71 -2.78 13.49
N GLU A 190 43.36 -4.01 13.19
CA GLU A 190 44.16 -5.20 13.60
C GLU A 190 45.48 -5.30 12.83
N THR A 191 45.61 -4.63 11.69
CA THR A 191 46.82 -4.66 10.84
C THR A 191 47.69 -3.42 10.95
N ALA A 192 47.26 -2.43 11.72
CA ALA A 192 47.95 -1.16 11.97
C ALA A 192 48.80 -1.22 13.23
#